data_846d383d444a6cc0c6930f178dadb45d
#
_entry.id   846d383d444a6cc0c6930f178dadb45d
#
_cell.length_a   1.000
_cell.length_b   1.000
_cell.length_c   1.000
_cell.angle_alpha   90.00
_cell.angle_beta   90.00
_cell.angle_gamma   90.00
#
_symmetry.space_group_name_H-M   'P 1'
#
loop_
_entity.id
_entity.type
_entity.pdbx_description
1 polymer ?
#
loop_
_entity_poly.entity_id
_entity_poly.type
_entity_poly.pdbx_seq_one_letter_code
_entity_poly.pdbx_strand_id
1 'polypeptide(L)'
;MVWRIVKEIGSNKEEALKADAAEVKSGFCPHGWIKYNSRCFQLMRSSVSWLSAEAQCVAEQSRLASVHNIGEHKFLQNLLEMAGLSYAWIGAYNFQRSWLWVDTARFYYSNWYSLSNVPSFPCAVMRNNVGWSNTNCGSLYPYFCAIDLNTC
;
A
#
# COMPACT_ATOMS: atom_id res chain seq x y z
N MET A 1 13.50 18.41 -25.24
CA MET A 1 12.91 18.84 -24.00
C MET A 1 12.30 17.64 -23.28
N VAL A 2 12.28 17.70 -21.99
CA VAL A 2 11.81 16.63 -21.10
C VAL A 2 10.43 16.10 -21.50
N TRP A 3 9.53 16.98 -21.92
CA TRP A 3 8.17 16.60 -22.30
C TRP A 3 8.13 15.64 -23.50
N ARG A 4 9.03 15.82 -24.46
CA ARG A 4 9.06 14.99 -25.67
C ARG A 4 9.66 13.61 -25.39
N ILE A 5 10.70 13.57 -24.55
CA ILE A 5 11.32 12.31 -24.13
C ILE A 5 10.32 11.52 -23.28
N VAL A 6 9.63 12.21 -22.38
CA VAL A 6 8.57 11.61 -21.56
C VAL A 6 7.43 11.12 -22.44
N LYS A 7 7.15 11.77 -23.56
CA LYS A 7 6.09 11.32 -24.47
C LYS A 7 6.43 10.01 -25.16
N GLU A 8 7.68 9.80 -25.57
CA GLU A 8 8.10 8.54 -26.19
C GLU A 8 8.14 7.39 -25.18
N ILE A 9 8.67 7.64 -23.99
CA ILE A 9 8.64 6.68 -22.89
C ILE A 9 7.22 6.54 -22.36
N GLY A 10 6.49 7.66 -22.32
CA GLY A 10 5.14 7.74 -21.79
C GLY A 10 4.08 7.05 -22.63
N SER A 11 4.30 6.94 -23.94
CA SER A 11 3.37 6.26 -24.84
C SER A 11 3.16 4.80 -24.41
N ASN A 12 4.24 4.07 -24.14
CA ASN A 12 4.17 2.70 -23.67
C ASN A 12 3.59 2.62 -22.25
N LYS A 13 3.90 3.60 -21.41
CA LYS A 13 3.35 3.66 -20.05
C LYS A 13 1.86 3.98 -20.06
N GLU A 14 1.41 4.87 -20.94
CA GLU A 14 -0.01 5.19 -21.09
C GLU A 14 -0.80 3.98 -21.57
N GLU A 15 -0.28 3.24 -22.54
CA GLU A 15 -0.92 2.01 -23.03
C GLU A 15 -1.00 0.96 -21.93
N ALA A 16 0.07 0.80 -21.15
CA ALA A 16 0.09 -0.13 -20.01
C ALA A 16 -0.92 0.28 -18.95
N LEU A 17 -1.03 1.57 -18.61
CA LEU A 17 -2.01 2.07 -17.64
C LEU A 17 -3.44 1.89 -18.13
N LYS A 18 -3.69 2.05 -19.42
CA LYS A 18 -5.02 1.81 -20.00
C LYS A 18 -5.39 0.34 -19.94
N ALA A 19 -4.45 -0.55 -20.22
CA ALA A 19 -4.66 -1.99 -20.12
C ALA A 19 -4.92 -2.40 -18.68
N ASP A 20 -4.14 -1.87 -17.73
CA ASP A 20 -4.34 -2.12 -16.29
C ASP A 20 -5.70 -1.61 -15.82
N ALA A 21 -6.11 -0.42 -16.26
CA ALA A 21 -7.41 0.13 -15.91
C ALA A 21 -8.55 -0.73 -16.48
N ALA A 22 -8.39 -1.26 -17.67
CA ALA A 22 -9.39 -2.16 -18.27
C ALA A 22 -9.48 -3.47 -17.48
N GLU A 23 -8.35 -4.03 -17.02
CA GLU A 23 -8.33 -5.22 -16.18
C GLU A 23 -9.05 -4.99 -14.85
N VAL A 24 -8.81 -3.86 -14.20
CA VAL A 24 -9.46 -3.50 -12.94
C VAL A 24 -10.97 -3.36 -13.15
N LYS A 25 -11.40 -2.69 -14.23
CA LYS A 25 -12.81 -2.53 -14.55
C LYS A 25 -13.51 -3.87 -14.78
N SER A 26 -12.81 -4.87 -15.30
CA SER A 26 -13.37 -6.20 -15.51
C SER A 26 -13.21 -7.12 -14.29
N GLY A 27 -12.71 -6.60 -13.16
CA GLY A 27 -12.57 -7.35 -11.91
C GLY A 27 -11.28 -8.13 -11.79
N PHE A 28 -10.30 -7.87 -12.67
CA PHE A 28 -8.99 -8.51 -12.65
C PHE A 28 -7.93 -7.55 -12.14
N CYS A 29 -6.90 -8.11 -11.50
CA CYS A 29 -5.77 -7.31 -11.05
C CYS A 29 -4.84 -6.97 -12.20
N PRO A 30 -4.22 -5.78 -12.18
CA PRO A 30 -3.17 -5.44 -13.13
C PRO A 30 -2.04 -6.47 -13.07
N HIS A 31 -1.26 -6.55 -14.16
CA HIS A 31 -0.12 -7.46 -14.23
C HIS A 31 0.86 -7.17 -13.06
N GLY A 32 1.27 -8.23 -12.38
CA GLY A 32 2.19 -8.11 -11.23
C GLY A 32 1.51 -7.90 -9.89
N TRP A 33 0.19 -7.68 -9.89
CA TRP A 33 -0.58 -7.53 -8.65
C TRP A 33 -1.25 -8.86 -8.30
N ILE A 34 -1.45 -9.09 -7.01
CA ILE A 34 -2.01 -10.34 -6.51
C ILE A 34 -3.40 -10.09 -5.96
N LYS A 35 -4.36 -10.88 -6.43
CA LYS A 35 -5.75 -10.74 -6.00
C LYS A 35 -5.99 -11.48 -4.69
N TYR A 36 -6.65 -10.82 -3.77
CA TYR A 36 -7.19 -11.43 -2.56
C TYR A 36 -8.60 -10.87 -2.35
N ASN A 37 -9.61 -11.75 -2.42
CA ASN A 37 -11.02 -11.36 -2.41
C ASN A 37 -11.30 -10.31 -3.51
N SER A 38 -11.81 -9.15 -3.16
CA SER A 38 -12.15 -8.10 -4.12
C SER A 38 -11.08 -7.01 -4.23
N ARG A 39 -9.86 -7.31 -3.84
CA ARG A 39 -8.78 -6.34 -3.82
C ARG A 39 -7.53 -6.89 -4.49
N CYS A 40 -6.73 -5.98 -5.04
CA CYS A 40 -5.41 -6.29 -5.60
C CYS A 40 -4.34 -5.68 -4.73
N PHE A 41 -3.31 -6.45 -4.42
CA PHE A 41 -2.20 -5.99 -3.58
C PHE A 41 -0.87 -6.16 -4.30
N GLN A 42 0.05 -5.27 -4.00
CA GLN A 42 1.43 -5.40 -4.45
C GLN A 42 2.38 -4.93 -3.36
N LEU A 43 3.40 -5.75 -3.09
CA LEU A 43 4.49 -5.39 -2.20
C LEU A 43 5.55 -4.67 -3.01
N MET A 44 5.78 -3.41 -2.69
CA MET A 44 6.77 -2.56 -3.34
C MET A 44 8.06 -2.62 -2.51
N ARG A 45 9.13 -3.08 -3.13
CA ARG A 45 10.34 -3.44 -2.39
C ARG A 45 11.31 -2.28 -2.14
N SER A 46 11.08 -1.12 -2.76
CA SER A 46 11.90 0.07 -2.53
C SER A 46 11.63 0.63 -1.14
N SER A 47 12.67 0.95 -0.39
CA SER A 47 12.52 1.53 0.95
C SER A 47 12.39 3.05 0.84
N VAL A 48 11.23 3.56 1.21
CA VAL A 48 10.90 4.99 1.12
C VAL A 48 10.16 5.42 2.39
N SER A 49 9.97 6.72 2.57
CA SER A 49 9.16 7.24 3.67
C SER A 49 7.68 6.93 3.45
N TRP A 50 6.88 7.04 4.52
CA TRP A 50 5.44 6.77 4.42
C TRP A 50 4.76 7.66 3.38
N LEU A 51 5.07 8.95 3.39
CA LEU A 51 4.48 9.88 2.43
C LEU A 51 4.91 9.57 0.99
N SER A 52 6.18 9.24 0.79
CA SER A 52 6.67 8.83 -0.54
C SER A 52 6.02 7.52 -0.98
N ALA A 53 5.82 6.59 -0.06
CA ALA A 53 5.13 5.32 -0.35
C ALA A 53 3.71 5.59 -0.85
N GLU A 54 2.97 6.45 -0.15
CA GLU A 54 1.61 6.78 -0.60
C GLU A 54 1.63 7.46 -1.97
N ALA A 55 2.56 8.40 -2.20
CA ALA A 55 2.70 9.06 -3.49
C ALA A 55 3.00 8.05 -4.61
N GLN A 56 3.85 7.05 -4.34
CA GLN A 56 4.15 6.01 -5.31
C GLN A 56 2.94 5.13 -5.59
N CYS A 57 2.18 4.76 -4.55
CA CYS A 57 0.95 4.01 -4.74
C CYS A 57 -0.05 4.79 -5.60
N VAL A 58 -0.23 6.09 -5.32
CA VAL A 58 -1.13 6.95 -6.09
C VAL A 58 -0.69 7.01 -7.56
N ALA A 59 0.62 7.09 -7.82
CA ALA A 59 1.15 7.07 -9.19
C ALA A 59 0.80 5.77 -9.94
N GLU A 60 0.57 4.68 -9.21
CA GLU A 60 0.14 3.40 -9.77
C GLU A 60 -1.39 3.22 -9.68
N GLN A 61 -2.13 4.30 -9.47
CA GLN A 61 -3.59 4.32 -9.34
C GLN A 61 -4.08 3.44 -8.19
N SER A 62 -3.34 3.47 -7.09
CA SER A 62 -3.62 2.70 -5.88
C SER A 62 -3.41 3.57 -4.65
N ARG A 63 -3.54 2.99 -3.48
CA ARG A 63 -3.26 3.67 -2.22
C ARG A 63 -2.43 2.74 -1.34
N LEU A 64 -1.72 3.29 -0.34
CA LEU A 64 -1.15 2.45 0.70
C LEU A 64 -2.26 1.58 1.30
N ALA A 65 -1.97 0.30 1.51
CA ALA A 65 -2.99 -0.68 1.84
C ALA A 65 -3.62 -0.45 3.20
N SER A 66 -4.95 -0.42 3.23
CA SER A 66 -5.72 -0.65 4.44
C SER A 66 -5.85 -2.16 4.67
N VAL A 67 -6.10 -2.56 5.91
CA VAL A 67 -6.24 -3.97 6.29
C VAL A 67 -7.51 -4.10 7.10
N HIS A 68 -8.46 -4.92 6.62
CA HIS A 68 -9.82 -4.91 7.15
C HIS A 68 -10.20 -6.14 7.95
N ASN A 69 -9.39 -7.20 7.91
CA ASN A 69 -9.69 -8.43 8.64
C ASN A 69 -8.42 -9.25 8.79
N ILE A 70 -8.52 -10.31 9.59
CA ILE A 70 -7.37 -11.19 9.85
C ILE A 70 -6.92 -11.93 8.58
N GLY A 71 -7.83 -12.23 7.67
CA GLY A 71 -7.48 -12.88 6.40
C GLY A 71 -6.57 -12.02 5.55
N GLU A 72 -6.91 -10.73 5.38
CA GLU A 72 -6.05 -9.78 4.67
C GLU A 72 -4.70 -9.63 5.39
N HIS A 73 -4.73 -9.50 6.72
CA HIS A 73 -3.50 -9.39 7.49
C HIS A 73 -2.57 -10.57 7.24
N LYS A 74 -3.09 -11.79 7.33
CA LYS A 74 -2.30 -13.00 7.11
C LYS A 74 -1.79 -13.10 5.67
N PHE A 75 -2.62 -12.70 4.70
CA PHE A 75 -2.23 -12.67 3.31
C PHE A 75 -1.02 -11.75 3.10
N LEU A 76 -1.06 -10.54 3.64
CA LEU A 76 0.04 -9.58 3.52
C LEU A 76 1.27 -10.05 4.29
N GLN A 77 1.09 -10.67 5.46
CA GLN A 77 2.18 -11.28 6.21
C GLN A 77 2.92 -12.33 5.36
N ASN A 78 2.17 -13.16 4.65
CA ASN A 78 2.77 -14.17 3.78
C ASN A 78 3.57 -13.54 2.64
N LEU A 79 3.10 -12.42 2.09
CA LEU A 79 3.86 -11.70 1.06
C LEU A 79 5.19 -11.17 1.61
N LEU A 80 5.19 -10.64 2.83
CA LEU A 80 6.41 -10.21 3.49
C LEU A 80 7.38 -11.37 3.69
N GLU A 81 6.87 -12.49 4.20
CA GLU A 81 7.65 -13.69 4.47
C GLU A 81 8.31 -14.21 3.18
N MET A 82 7.53 -14.34 2.12
CA MET A 82 8.02 -14.84 0.83
C MET A 82 9.06 -13.92 0.22
N ALA A 83 8.94 -12.62 0.47
CA ALA A 83 9.91 -11.63 -0.02
C ALA A 83 11.16 -11.52 0.84
N GLY A 84 11.18 -12.15 2.01
CA GLY A 84 12.30 -12.04 2.94
C GLY A 84 12.44 -10.66 3.57
N LEU A 85 11.32 -9.92 3.67
CA LEU A 85 11.32 -8.57 4.23
C LEU A 85 10.77 -8.58 5.65
N SER A 86 11.30 -7.68 6.50
CA SER A 86 10.91 -7.60 7.90
C SER A 86 9.80 -6.60 8.17
N TYR A 87 9.68 -5.56 7.34
CA TYR A 87 8.76 -4.45 7.54
C TYR A 87 8.20 -3.97 6.22
N ALA A 88 6.96 -3.49 6.24
CA ALA A 88 6.39 -2.76 5.12
C ALA A 88 5.36 -1.75 5.64
N TRP A 89 5.37 -0.55 5.06
CA TRP A 89 4.35 0.45 5.36
C TRP A 89 2.96 -0.07 5.01
N ILE A 90 2.00 0.21 5.87
CA ILE A 90 0.57 0.11 5.56
C ILE A 90 -0.03 1.51 5.65
N GLY A 91 -1.26 1.67 5.20
CA GLY A 91 -1.87 2.99 5.05
C GLY A 91 -2.42 3.63 6.32
N ALA A 92 -2.07 3.11 7.50
CA ALA A 92 -2.56 3.68 8.75
C ALA A 92 -1.69 4.85 9.20
N TYR A 93 -2.36 5.93 9.60
CA TYR A 93 -1.69 7.10 10.17
C TYR A 93 -2.55 7.67 11.29
N ASN A 94 -1.91 8.37 12.21
CA ASN A 94 -2.61 8.99 13.33
C ASN A 94 -2.78 10.48 13.08
N PHE A 95 -4.02 10.94 13.13
CA PHE A 95 -4.36 12.36 12.98
C PHE A 95 -5.32 12.73 14.11
N GLN A 96 -4.94 13.74 14.89
CA GLN A 96 -5.74 14.23 16.00
C GLN A 96 -6.17 13.09 16.95
N ARG A 97 -5.21 12.22 17.27
CA ARG A 97 -5.37 11.10 18.21
C ARG A 97 -6.26 9.95 17.69
N SER A 98 -6.58 9.97 16.40
CA SER A 98 -7.35 8.87 15.78
C SER A 98 -6.52 8.21 14.71
N TRP A 99 -6.53 6.89 14.70
CA TRP A 99 -5.93 6.12 13.59
C TRP A 99 -6.89 6.08 12.43
N LEU A 100 -6.37 6.37 11.25
CA LEU A 100 -7.15 6.45 10.02
C LEU A 100 -6.42 5.67 8.93
N TRP A 101 -7.18 5.18 7.95
CA TRP A 101 -6.62 4.64 6.73
C TRP A 101 -6.54 5.74 5.68
N VAL A 102 -5.39 5.85 5.00
CA VAL A 102 -5.18 6.90 3.99
C VAL A 102 -6.12 6.74 2.80
N ASP A 103 -6.58 5.52 2.51
CA ASP A 103 -7.56 5.26 1.46
C ASP A 103 -8.99 5.64 1.85
N THR A 104 -9.18 6.24 3.01
CA THR A 104 -10.45 6.68 3.59
C THR A 104 -11.38 5.54 4.04
N ALA A 105 -10.93 4.28 3.97
CA ALA A 105 -11.71 3.16 4.47
C ALA A 105 -11.91 3.29 5.98
N ARG A 106 -12.99 2.69 6.47
CA ARG A 106 -13.33 2.74 7.89
C ARG A 106 -12.32 1.92 8.71
N PHE A 107 -11.83 2.52 9.80
CA PHE A 107 -10.84 1.87 10.67
C PHE A 107 -11.58 1.16 11.80
N TYR A 108 -11.85 -0.14 11.63
CA TYR A 108 -12.54 -0.95 12.63
C TYR A 108 -11.77 -2.21 13.03
N TYR A 109 -10.82 -2.67 12.21
CA TYR A 109 -9.94 -3.81 12.50
C TYR A 109 -8.54 -3.29 12.77
N SER A 110 -7.85 -3.88 13.73
CA SER A 110 -6.44 -3.58 13.97
C SER A 110 -5.71 -4.84 14.44
N ASN A 111 -4.40 -4.83 14.28
CA ASN A 111 -3.53 -5.93 14.71
C ASN A 111 -2.24 -5.34 15.29
N TRP A 112 -2.41 -4.43 16.23
CA TRP A 112 -1.26 -3.78 16.87
C TRP A 112 -0.48 -4.77 17.70
N TYR A 113 0.83 -4.85 17.46
CA TYR A 113 1.78 -5.54 18.33
C TYR A 113 2.31 -4.57 19.39
N SER A 114 2.67 -3.37 18.96
CA SER A 114 3.15 -2.34 19.88
C SER A 114 2.75 -0.96 19.37
N LEU A 115 2.40 -0.07 20.29
CA LEU A 115 2.11 1.32 20.02
C LEU A 115 3.03 2.18 20.87
N SER A 116 3.84 3.01 20.23
CA SER A 116 4.71 3.97 20.88
C SER A 116 4.05 5.34 20.90
N ASN A 117 4.77 6.35 21.39
CA ASN A 117 4.25 7.72 21.52
C ASN A 117 3.77 8.26 20.16
N VAL A 118 2.46 8.42 20.01
CA VAL A 118 1.80 8.76 18.76
C VAL A 118 2.29 10.09 18.14
N PRO A 119 2.47 11.19 18.89
CA PRO A 119 2.94 12.45 18.28
C PRO A 119 4.27 12.32 17.54
N SER A 120 5.16 11.43 18.01
CA SER A 120 6.46 11.22 17.40
C SER A 120 6.46 10.10 16.35
N PHE A 121 5.48 9.18 16.43
CA PHE A 121 5.44 7.97 15.61
C PHE A 121 4.04 7.77 15.01
N PRO A 122 3.59 8.69 14.11
CA PRO A 122 2.20 8.66 13.65
C PRO A 122 1.94 7.80 12.42
N CYS A 123 2.88 6.99 11.94
CA CYS A 123 2.70 6.15 10.75
C CYS A 123 2.95 4.69 11.11
N ALA A 124 2.28 3.78 10.40
CA ALA A 124 2.26 2.36 10.78
C ALA A 124 2.95 1.46 9.77
N VAL A 125 3.67 0.49 10.29
CA VAL A 125 4.29 -0.59 9.52
C VAL A 125 3.70 -1.93 9.94
N MET A 126 3.63 -2.86 9.00
CA MET A 126 3.40 -4.27 9.29
C MET A 126 4.75 -4.94 9.48
N ARG A 127 4.90 -5.70 10.56
CA ARG A 127 6.12 -6.43 10.86
C ARG A 127 5.91 -7.91 10.57
N ASN A 128 6.87 -8.50 9.88
CA ASN A 128 6.78 -9.92 9.52
C ASN A 128 6.63 -10.80 10.77
N ASN A 129 5.60 -11.64 10.77
CA ASN A 129 5.27 -12.61 11.83
C ASN A 129 4.98 -11.99 13.20
N VAL A 130 4.73 -10.68 13.26
CA VAL A 130 4.54 -10.01 14.56
C VAL A 130 3.18 -9.30 14.60
N GLY A 131 2.97 -8.32 13.75
CA GLY A 131 1.79 -7.47 13.78
C GLY A 131 2.19 -6.06 13.41
N TRP A 132 1.35 -5.09 13.72
CA TRP A 132 1.60 -3.70 13.33
C TRP A 132 2.31 -2.95 14.46
N SER A 133 3.16 -2.01 14.05
CA SER A 133 3.80 -1.07 14.97
C SER A 133 3.78 0.32 14.35
N ASN A 134 3.79 1.34 15.17
CA ASN A 134 3.89 2.71 14.68
C ASN A 134 5.34 3.18 14.76
N THR A 135 5.71 4.07 13.84
CA THR A 135 7.08 4.57 13.75
C THR A 135 7.08 5.96 13.11
N ASN A 136 8.26 6.57 13.08
CA ASN A 136 8.45 7.87 12.46
C ASN A 136 8.18 7.77 10.97
N CYS A 137 7.35 8.67 10.45
CA CYS A 137 6.92 8.65 9.05
C CYS A 137 8.07 8.86 8.06
N GLY A 138 9.18 9.42 8.50
CA GLY A 138 10.38 9.61 7.69
C GLY A 138 11.29 8.40 7.61
N SER A 139 11.02 7.35 8.38
CA SER A 139 11.77 6.11 8.28
C SER A 139 11.56 5.48 6.90
N LEU A 140 12.52 4.67 6.46
CA LEU A 140 12.50 4.11 5.10
C LEU A 140 12.16 2.63 5.17
N TYR A 141 11.05 2.25 4.54
CA TYR A 141 10.60 0.85 4.48
C TYR A 141 9.99 0.54 3.12
N PRO A 142 10.01 -0.73 2.71
CA PRO A 142 9.11 -1.21 1.66
C PRO A 142 7.65 -0.92 2.02
N TYR A 143 6.74 -1.13 1.10
CA TYR A 143 5.36 -0.74 1.34
C TYR A 143 4.38 -1.59 0.52
N PHE A 144 3.13 -1.67 1.01
CA PHE A 144 2.04 -2.34 0.31
C PHE A 144 1.12 -1.32 -0.34
N CYS A 145 0.87 -1.51 -1.63
CA CYS A 145 -0.19 -0.79 -2.33
C CYS A 145 -1.39 -1.70 -2.54
N ALA A 146 -2.59 -1.12 -2.57
CA ALA A 146 -3.83 -1.87 -2.76
C ALA A 146 -4.76 -1.13 -3.72
N ILE A 147 -5.49 -1.91 -4.51
CA ILE A 147 -6.56 -1.44 -5.39
C ILE A 147 -7.83 -2.16 -4.99
N ASP A 148 -8.91 -1.42 -4.82
CA ASP A 148 -10.22 -2.00 -4.53
C ASP A 148 -10.98 -2.22 -5.84
N LEU A 149 -11.30 -3.47 -6.15
CA LEU A 149 -11.97 -3.84 -7.40
C LEU A 149 -13.47 -3.49 -7.38
N ASN A 150 -14.04 -3.25 -6.21
CA ASN A 150 -15.46 -2.94 -6.07
C ASN A 150 -15.76 -1.45 -6.11
N THR A 151 -14.76 -0.59 -6.28
CA THR A 151 -14.98 0.85 -6.41
C THR A 151 -15.46 1.16 -7.81
N CYS A 152 -16.50 2.00 -7.89
CA CYS A 152 -17.06 2.44 -9.16
C CYS A 152 -16.41 3.72 -9.64
#